data_33e64272f8fcd7f6771fe88a01d325ed
#
_entry.id   33e64272f8fcd7f6771fe88a01d325ed
#
_cell.length_a   1.000
_cell.length_b   1.000
_cell.length_c   1.000
_cell.angle_alpha   90.00
_cell.angle_beta   90.00
_cell.angle_gamma   90.00
#
_symmetry.space_group_name_H-M   'P 1'
#
loop_
_entity.id
_entity.type
_entity.pdbx_description
1 polymer ?
#
loop_
_entity_poly.entity_id
_entity_poly.type
_entity_poly.pdbx_seq_one_letter_code
_entity_poly.pdbx_strand_id
1 'polypeptide(L)'
;MQLLELKQNIRTKTREDIDEQQREYFLQQQIKNIKEELGNGEGSPEYHELEKAAKNKKWPEEVAKVFYKELDKLEMFNPQSPEFSVQLNYLQTMINLPWNEYTKDNLDLKRAQKVLDHDHYGMEKVKERILEYMAVLKLRGDLKSPIICLYGPPGVGKTSLGKSIAAAMKRKYVRMSLGGLHDESEIRGHRRTYVGAMPGRIIKSIQKAGSSNPVFILDEIDKVTQNTVNGDPSSALLEVLDPEQNNAFHDNYLDVDFDLSKVLFIATANDLNTIPRPLLDRMELIEVSGYITEEKIEIAKRHLIPNEIENTGLNEDGHKPQFNKAAIEKIIEQYTRESGVRQLEKQINKALRKLALIKARDGELPYDKITPSQTEDLLGKPPFYRDIYQGNAYAGVVTGLAWTSVGGEILFIETSLSKGKAGKLTLTGNLGDVMKESAVIALEYVKAHIDSLGVDYRIFEQWNIHIHVPEGATPKDGPSAGITIATSIASALTQRKVRKNTAMTGEITLRGKVLPVGGIKEKILAAKRAGITDIIMCKDNKKDIDEIPAIYLKGVEFHYVENVQDVWDFALTDEIVSHPVKFTIEEESHRQD
;
A
#
# COMPACT_ATOMS: atom_id res chain seq x y z
N MET A 1 -58.65 50.88 35.15
CA MET A 1 -57.81 51.78 34.34
C MET A 1 -56.70 51.00 33.64
N GLN A 2 -55.90 50.20 34.30
CA GLN A 2 -54.74 49.46 33.63
C GLN A 2 -55.12 48.53 32.49
N LEU A 3 -56.32 47.91 32.49
CA LEU A 3 -56.74 46.99 31.39
C LEU A 3 -57.18 47.74 30.13
N LEU A 4 -57.59 49.01 30.23
CA LEU A 4 -57.94 49.90 29.11
C LEU A 4 -56.69 50.50 28.46
N GLU A 5 -55.69 50.86 29.28
CA GLU A 5 -54.36 51.30 28.76
C GLU A 5 -53.63 50.19 28.06
N LEU A 6 -53.65 48.95 28.58
CA LEU A 6 -53.03 47.78 27.92
C LEU A 6 -53.70 47.47 26.58
N LYS A 7 -55.02 47.58 26.51
CA LYS A 7 -55.79 47.36 25.27
C LYS A 7 -55.54 48.46 24.21
N GLN A 8 -55.30 49.71 24.65
CA GLN A 8 -54.95 50.82 23.77
C GLN A 8 -53.52 50.68 23.26
N ASN A 9 -52.53 50.28 24.11
CA ASN A 9 -51.16 50.03 23.73
C ASN A 9 -51.02 48.88 22.73
N ILE A 10 -51.76 47.78 22.96
CA ILE A 10 -51.77 46.64 22.02
C ILE A 10 -52.37 47.08 20.66
N ARG A 11 -53.45 47.87 20.64
CA ARG A 11 -54.05 48.36 19.42
C ARG A 11 -53.11 49.31 18.64
N THR A 12 -52.39 50.18 19.35
CA THR A 12 -51.43 51.10 18.72
C THR A 12 -50.26 50.35 18.11
N LYS A 13 -49.70 49.39 18.89
CA LYS A 13 -48.61 48.54 18.40
C LYS A 13 -49.01 47.68 17.21
N THR A 14 -50.18 47.05 17.24
CA THR A 14 -50.69 46.25 16.11
C THR A 14 -50.95 47.10 14.88
N ARG A 15 -51.31 48.39 15.05
CA ARG A 15 -51.53 49.32 13.95
C ARG A 15 -50.19 49.79 13.34
N GLU A 16 -49.20 50.02 14.19
CA GLU A 16 -47.82 50.35 13.74
C GLU A 16 -47.19 49.15 13.00
N ASP A 17 -47.33 47.95 13.50
CA ASP A 17 -46.85 46.71 12.86
C ASP A 17 -47.53 46.45 11.49
N ILE A 18 -48.85 46.76 11.38
CA ILE A 18 -49.58 46.62 10.11
C ILE A 18 -49.20 47.72 9.13
N ASP A 19 -49.00 48.96 9.58
CA ASP A 19 -48.57 50.07 8.73
C ASP A 19 -47.13 49.87 8.23
N GLU A 20 -46.27 49.27 9.06
CA GLU A 20 -44.88 48.93 8.68
C GLU A 20 -44.85 47.79 7.65
N GLN A 21 -45.65 46.72 7.82
CA GLN A 21 -45.80 45.65 6.82
C GLN A 21 -46.43 46.14 5.51
N GLN A 22 -47.41 47.06 5.55
CA GLN A 22 -48.00 47.64 4.34
C GLN A 22 -47.00 48.53 3.62
N ARG A 23 -46.17 49.26 4.36
CA ARG A 23 -45.11 50.11 3.80
C ARG A 23 -44.01 49.29 3.19
N GLU A 24 -43.58 48.20 3.83
CA GLU A 24 -42.60 47.24 3.23
C GLU A 24 -43.17 46.63 1.96
N TYR A 25 -44.42 46.15 1.97
CA TYR A 25 -45.07 45.60 0.79
C TYR A 25 -45.17 46.61 -0.35
N PHE A 26 -45.52 47.86 -0.07
CA PHE A 26 -45.62 48.93 -1.04
C PHE A 26 -44.25 49.32 -1.61
N LEU A 27 -43.22 49.37 -0.78
CA LEU A 27 -41.85 49.61 -1.21
C LEU A 27 -41.31 48.45 -2.08
N GLN A 28 -41.62 47.23 -1.73
CA GLN A 28 -41.27 46.04 -2.55
C GLN A 28 -41.99 46.07 -3.89
N GLN A 29 -43.26 46.46 -3.94
CA GLN A 29 -44.00 46.65 -5.19
C GLN A 29 -43.44 47.79 -6.02
N GLN A 30 -43.05 48.90 -5.43
CA GLN A 30 -42.40 50.00 -6.15
C GLN A 30 -41.04 49.59 -6.70
N ILE A 31 -40.24 48.85 -5.93
CA ILE A 31 -38.96 48.31 -6.40
C ILE A 31 -39.18 47.35 -7.57
N LYS A 32 -40.23 46.54 -7.53
CA LYS A 32 -40.59 45.62 -8.62
C LYS A 32 -40.98 46.38 -9.88
N ASN A 33 -41.85 47.38 -9.76
CA ASN A 33 -42.28 48.19 -10.90
C ASN A 33 -41.13 49.02 -11.47
N ILE A 34 -40.24 49.56 -10.65
CA ILE A 34 -39.05 50.28 -11.09
C ILE A 34 -38.08 49.35 -11.80
N LYS A 35 -37.91 48.11 -11.32
CA LYS A 35 -37.10 47.07 -12.00
C LYS A 35 -37.70 46.70 -13.37
N GLU A 36 -39.02 46.57 -13.47
CA GLU A 36 -39.71 46.30 -14.73
C GLU A 36 -39.60 47.45 -15.73
N GLU A 37 -39.71 48.74 -15.29
CA GLU A 37 -39.55 49.91 -16.13
C GLU A 37 -38.10 50.18 -16.57
N LEU A 38 -37.10 49.81 -15.76
CA LEU A 38 -35.69 49.93 -16.09
C LEU A 38 -35.18 48.84 -17.04
N GLY A 39 -36.07 47.92 -17.50
CA GLY A 39 -35.67 46.81 -18.36
C GLY A 39 -34.91 45.71 -17.62
N ASN A 40 -34.84 45.77 -16.28
CA ASN A 40 -34.24 44.75 -15.42
C ASN A 40 -35.29 43.73 -14.95
N GLY A 41 -36.35 43.51 -15.72
CA GLY A 41 -37.40 42.52 -15.47
C GLY A 41 -36.98 41.07 -15.78
N GLU A 42 -35.82 40.89 -16.32
CA GLU A 42 -35.18 39.59 -16.48
C GLU A 42 -34.03 39.51 -15.48
N GLY A 43 -34.02 38.50 -14.62
CA GLY A 43 -33.05 38.26 -13.52
C GLY A 43 -31.58 38.56 -13.89
N SER A 44 -30.68 38.55 -12.88
CA SER A 44 -29.27 38.86 -13.13
C SER A 44 -28.70 38.01 -14.29
N PRO A 45 -27.71 38.51 -15.04
CA PRO A 45 -27.09 37.71 -16.11
C PRO A 45 -26.69 36.32 -15.66
N GLU A 46 -26.22 36.19 -14.41
CA GLU A 46 -25.84 34.92 -13.78
C GLU A 46 -27.05 33.99 -13.60
N TYR A 47 -28.24 34.53 -13.27
CA TYR A 47 -29.48 33.76 -13.16
C TYR A 47 -29.84 33.11 -14.51
N HIS A 48 -29.82 33.86 -15.59
CA HIS A 48 -30.15 33.34 -16.93
C HIS A 48 -29.15 32.32 -17.44
N GLU A 49 -27.85 32.54 -17.16
CA GLU A 49 -26.81 31.55 -17.50
C GLU A 49 -27.04 30.23 -16.76
N LEU A 50 -27.34 30.29 -15.47
CA LEU A 50 -27.61 29.10 -14.64
C LEU A 50 -28.89 28.41 -15.09
N GLU A 51 -29.97 29.13 -15.37
CA GLU A 51 -31.23 28.60 -15.86
C GLU A 51 -31.05 27.89 -17.21
N LYS A 52 -30.34 28.51 -18.14
CA LYS A 52 -30.04 27.93 -19.45
C LYS A 52 -29.18 26.68 -19.34
N ALA A 53 -28.18 26.71 -18.47
CA ALA A 53 -27.33 25.55 -18.21
C ALA A 53 -28.13 24.39 -17.56
N ALA A 54 -29.04 24.74 -16.62
CA ALA A 54 -29.86 23.75 -15.92
C ALA A 54 -30.84 23.01 -16.85
N LYS A 55 -31.41 23.71 -17.85
CA LYS A 55 -32.32 23.10 -18.86
C LYS A 55 -31.66 21.97 -19.66
N ASN A 56 -30.35 21.98 -19.79
CA ASN A 56 -29.59 20.97 -20.52
C ASN A 56 -29.11 19.80 -19.65
N LYS A 57 -29.30 19.87 -18.34
CA LYS A 57 -28.86 18.84 -17.39
C LYS A 57 -29.89 17.71 -17.21
N LYS A 58 -29.39 16.50 -16.96
CA LYS A 58 -30.22 15.32 -16.69
C LYS A 58 -30.46 15.14 -15.20
N TRP A 59 -31.16 16.10 -14.61
CA TRP A 59 -31.41 16.11 -13.17
C TRP A 59 -32.19 14.88 -12.68
N PRO A 60 -31.87 14.30 -11.51
CA PRO A 60 -32.85 13.58 -10.72
C PRO A 60 -33.99 14.53 -10.30
N GLU A 61 -35.23 14.04 -10.24
CA GLU A 61 -36.41 14.89 -10.03
C GLU A 61 -36.33 15.71 -8.72
N GLU A 62 -35.88 15.09 -7.64
CA GLU A 62 -35.75 15.75 -6.33
C GLU A 62 -34.66 16.83 -6.34
N VAL A 63 -33.53 16.55 -6.98
CA VAL A 63 -32.43 17.51 -7.11
C VAL A 63 -32.83 18.72 -7.97
N ALA A 64 -33.59 18.48 -9.05
CA ALA A 64 -34.14 19.57 -9.86
C ALA A 64 -35.02 20.51 -9.05
N LYS A 65 -35.94 19.96 -8.24
CA LYS A 65 -36.81 20.77 -7.36
C LYS A 65 -36.00 21.65 -6.41
N VAL A 66 -34.95 21.09 -5.80
CA VAL A 66 -34.05 21.83 -4.91
C VAL A 66 -33.29 22.91 -5.69
N PHE A 67 -32.73 22.56 -6.85
CA PHE A 67 -31.98 23.50 -7.68
C PHE A 67 -32.81 24.72 -8.08
N TYR A 68 -34.02 24.52 -8.64
CA TYR A 68 -34.86 25.64 -9.08
C TYR A 68 -35.34 26.50 -7.89
N LYS A 69 -35.68 25.88 -6.76
CA LYS A 69 -36.01 26.60 -5.51
C LYS A 69 -34.86 27.49 -5.03
N GLU A 70 -33.63 26.97 -5.09
CA GLU A 70 -32.45 27.72 -4.69
C GLU A 70 -32.05 28.79 -5.75
N LEU A 71 -32.38 28.55 -7.03
CA LEU A 71 -32.19 29.50 -8.10
C LEU A 71 -33.16 30.71 -7.93
N ASP A 72 -34.43 30.46 -7.59
CA ASP A 72 -35.39 31.52 -7.29
C ASP A 72 -34.95 32.38 -6.09
N LYS A 73 -34.30 31.81 -5.11
CA LYS A 73 -33.71 32.56 -3.99
C LYS A 73 -32.57 33.49 -4.43
N LEU A 74 -31.76 33.08 -5.43
CA LEU A 74 -30.66 33.88 -5.95
C LEU A 74 -31.18 35.23 -6.49
N GLU A 75 -32.36 35.23 -7.13
CA GLU A 75 -33.00 36.44 -7.64
C GLU A 75 -33.37 37.44 -6.54
N MET A 76 -33.63 36.93 -5.32
CA MET A 76 -34.00 37.76 -4.18
C MET A 76 -32.80 38.45 -3.49
N PHE A 77 -31.59 37.97 -3.73
CA PHE A 77 -30.38 38.52 -3.10
C PHE A 77 -29.84 39.71 -3.88
N ASN A 78 -29.29 40.68 -3.16
CA ASN A 78 -28.55 41.78 -3.80
C ASN A 78 -27.22 41.22 -4.40
N PRO A 79 -26.92 41.45 -5.71
CA PRO A 79 -25.70 40.99 -6.34
C PRO A 79 -24.39 41.41 -5.67
N GLN A 80 -24.40 42.46 -4.88
CA GLN A 80 -23.23 42.95 -4.13
C GLN A 80 -23.12 42.33 -2.72
N SER A 81 -24.08 41.51 -2.31
CA SER A 81 -24.05 40.89 -0.98
C SER A 81 -23.17 39.61 -0.95
N PRO A 82 -22.54 39.33 0.17
CA PRO A 82 -21.80 38.05 0.36
C PRO A 82 -22.67 36.81 0.17
N GLU A 83 -23.96 36.91 0.56
CA GLU A 83 -24.94 35.82 0.44
C GLU A 83 -25.19 35.45 -1.04
N PHE A 84 -25.23 36.44 -1.93
CA PHE A 84 -25.34 36.21 -3.38
C PHE A 84 -24.17 35.36 -3.90
N SER A 85 -22.94 35.72 -3.52
CA SER A 85 -21.75 34.96 -3.93
C SER A 85 -21.74 33.52 -3.41
N VAL A 86 -22.19 33.28 -2.16
CA VAL A 86 -22.31 31.95 -1.57
C VAL A 86 -23.36 31.14 -2.33
N GLN A 87 -24.52 31.73 -2.60
CA GLN A 87 -25.61 31.06 -3.31
C GLN A 87 -25.24 30.76 -4.78
N LEU A 88 -24.57 31.68 -5.44
CA LEU A 88 -24.06 31.50 -6.80
C LEU A 88 -23.07 30.35 -6.88
N ASN A 89 -22.09 30.28 -5.98
CA ASN A 89 -21.11 29.20 -5.91
C ASN A 89 -21.78 27.84 -5.67
N TYR A 90 -22.79 27.79 -4.83
CA TYR A 90 -23.57 26.59 -4.58
C TYR A 90 -24.29 26.09 -5.84
N LEU A 91 -25.01 26.97 -6.53
CA LEU A 91 -25.71 26.63 -7.77
C LEU A 91 -24.75 26.24 -8.90
N GLN A 92 -23.62 26.93 -9.02
CA GLN A 92 -22.55 26.54 -9.94
C GLN A 92 -21.98 25.16 -9.62
N THR A 93 -21.81 24.83 -8.34
CA THR A 93 -21.37 23.50 -7.91
C THR A 93 -22.37 22.43 -8.32
N MET A 94 -23.67 22.66 -8.11
CA MET A 94 -24.73 21.73 -8.53
C MET A 94 -24.77 21.52 -10.04
N ILE A 95 -24.65 22.58 -10.84
CA ILE A 95 -24.63 22.49 -12.32
C ILE A 95 -23.41 21.75 -12.83
N ASN A 96 -22.26 21.97 -12.23
CA ASN A 96 -21.00 21.35 -12.66
C ASN A 96 -20.89 19.86 -12.31
N LEU A 97 -21.79 19.32 -11.49
CA LEU A 97 -21.87 17.89 -11.24
C LEU A 97 -22.46 17.13 -12.43
N PRO A 98 -21.96 15.93 -12.74
CA PRO A 98 -22.39 15.15 -13.89
C PRO A 98 -23.64 14.32 -13.55
N TRP A 99 -24.77 14.95 -13.24
CA TRP A 99 -26.02 14.28 -12.92
C TRP A 99 -26.48 13.36 -14.05
N ASN A 100 -26.55 12.03 -13.78
CA ASN A 100 -26.94 11.00 -14.76
C ASN A 100 -26.12 11.04 -16.07
N GLU A 101 -24.89 11.55 -16.00
CA GLU A 101 -23.96 11.58 -17.13
C GLU A 101 -22.94 10.44 -17.01
N TYR A 102 -23.10 9.39 -17.84
CA TYR A 102 -22.30 8.17 -17.80
C TYR A 102 -21.42 8.05 -19.03
N THR A 103 -20.18 7.57 -18.82
CA THR A 103 -19.34 7.09 -19.92
C THR A 103 -19.79 5.70 -20.33
N LYS A 104 -19.72 5.38 -21.63
CA LYS A 104 -20.07 4.04 -22.14
C LYS A 104 -18.96 3.05 -21.80
N ASP A 105 -19.29 2.03 -21.02
CA ASP A 105 -18.36 0.99 -20.61
C ASP A 105 -17.90 0.12 -21.76
N ASN A 106 -16.64 -0.22 -21.75
CA ASN A 106 -16.07 -1.26 -22.59
C ASN A 106 -15.68 -2.47 -21.72
N LEU A 107 -16.47 -3.53 -21.80
CA LEU A 107 -16.27 -4.78 -21.07
C LEU A 107 -15.73 -5.89 -21.99
N ASP A 108 -14.86 -5.54 -22.95
CA ASP A 108 -14.11 -6.50 -23.76
C ASP A 108 -12.89 -7.01 -22.97
N LEU A 109 -13.02 -8.25 -22.48
CA LEU A 109 -11.98 -8.90 -21.65
C LEU A 109 -10.65 -9.09 -22.39
N LYS A 110 -10.70 -9.38 -23.72
CA LYS A 110 -9.46 -9.54 -24.51
C LYS A 110 -8.70 -8.22 -24.63
N ARG A 111 -9.42 -7.13 -24.80
CA ARG A 111 -8.83 -5.80 -24.82
C ARG A 111 -8.30 -5.41 -23.44
N ALA A 112 -9.07 -5.68 -22.38
CA ALA A 112 -8.67 -5.39 -21.00
C ALA A 112 -7.36 -6.11 -20.66
N GLN A 113 -7.25 -7.39 -21.00
CA GLN A 113 -6.04 -8.16 -20.82
C GLN A 113 -4.84 -7.53 -21.56
N LYS A 114 -5.01 -7.12 -22.83
CA LYS A 114 -3.93 -6.46 -23.58
C LYS A 114 -3.48 -5.15 -22.94
N VAL A 115 -4.39 -4.35 -22.41
CA VAL A 115 -4.05 -3.10 -21.71
C VAL A 115 -3.27 -3.40 -20.43
N LEU A 116 -3.74 -4.36 -19.62
CA LEU A 116 -3.08 -4.76 -18.39
C LEU A 116 -1.69 -5.36 -18.65
N ASP A 117 -1.53 -6.19 -19.70
CA ASP A 117 -0.24 -6.78 -20.06
C ASP A 117 0.74 -5.76 -20.65
N HIS A 118 0.23 -4.75 -21.34
CA HIS A 118 1.05 -3.66 -21.87
C HIS A 118 1.57 -2.77 -20.72
N ASP A 119 0.71 -2.42 -19.76
CA ASP A 119 1.03 -1.45 -18.71
C ASP A 119 1.76 -2.08 -17.52
N HIS A 120 1.57 -3.38 -17.27
CA HIS A 120 2.09 -4.08 -16.10
C HIS A 120 2.76 -5.40 -16.48
N TYR A 121 4.03 -5.52 -16.14
CA TYR A 121 4.77 -6.77 -16.31
C TYR A 121 4.55 -7.70 -15.11
N GLY A 122 4.29 -9.00 -15.37
CA GLY A 122 3.98 -9.95 -14.31
C GLY A 122 2.57 -9.75 -13.74
N MET A 123 2.38 -10.03 -12.45
CA MET A 123 1.11 -9.89 -11.72
C MET A 123 -0.05 -10.73 -12.28
N GLU A 124 0.22 -11.93 -12.81
CA GLU A 124 -0.79 -12.72 -13.52
C GLU A 124 -2.05 -12.98 -12.67
N LYS A 125 -1.87 -13.36 -11.38
CA LYS A 125 -3.00 -13.58 -10.45
C LYS A 125 -3.86 -12.32 -10.25
N VAL A 126 -3.22 -11.14 -10.15
CA VAL A 126 -3.93 -9.85 -9.97
C VAL A 126 -4.71 -9.51 -11.22
N LYS A 127 -4.09 -9.66 -12.41
CA LYS A 127 -4.76 -9.42 -13.69
C LYS A 127 -5.94 -10.35 -13.90
N GLU A 128 -5.79 -11.63 -13.57
CA GLU A 128 -6.86 -12.63 -13.65
C GLU A 128 -8.05 -12.24 -12.78
N ARG A 129 -7.81 -11.86 -11.52
CA ARG A 129 -8.88 -11.37 -10.61
C ARG A 129 -9.59 -10.13 -11.13
N ILE A 130 -8.86 -9.19 -11.74
CA ILE A 130 -9.45 -8.00 -12.36
C ILE A 130 -10.34 -8.41 -13.55
N LEU A 131 -9.89 -9.36 -14.38
CA LEU A 131 -10.66 -9.86 -15.51
C LEU A 131 -11.90 -10.64 -15.06
N GLU A 132 -11.82 -11.46 -14.00
CA GLU A 132 -12.96 -12.12 -13.37
C GLU A 132 -14.00 -11.08 -12.91
N TYR A 133 -13.55 -10.03 -12.21
CA TYR A 133 -14.42 -8.94 -11.77
C TYR A 133 -15.12 -8.25 -12.96
N MET A 134 -14.35 -7.92 -14.01
CA MET A 134 -14.93 -7.34 -15.24
C MET A 134 -15.91 -8.29 -15.94
N ALA A 135 -15.67 -9.60 -15.88
CA ALA A 135 -16.58 -10.59 -16.44
C ALA A 135 -17.91 -10.64 -15.66
N VAL A 136 -17.87 -10.58 -14.34
CA VAL A 136 -19.07 -10.49 -13.49
C VAL A 136 -19.86 -9.23 -13.80
N LEU A 137 -19.20 -8.08 -13.91
CA LEU A 137 -19.85 -6.82 -14.31
C LEU A 137 -20.54 -6.92 -15.68
N LYS A 138 -19.88 -7.59 -16.63
CA LYS A 138 -20.43 -7.81 -17.97
C LYS A 138 -21.68 -8.67 -17.96
N LEU A 139 -21.73 -9.70 -17.10
CA LEU A 139 -22.84 -10.66 -17.03
C LEU A 139 -24.00 -10.13 -16.19
N ARG A 140 -23.74 -9.48 -15.07
CA ARG A 140 -24.79 -8.97 -14.17
C ARG A 140 -25.33 -7.61 -14.59
N GLY A 141 -24.49 -6.75 -15.15
CA GLY A 141 -24.84 -5.38 -15.52
C GLY A 141 -24.99 -4.42 -14.34
N ASP A 142 -24.69 -4.86 -13.11
CA ASP A 142 -24.70 -4.04 -11.90
C ASP A 142 -23.36 -4.13 -11.14
N LEU A 143 -23.08 -3.11 -10.30
CA LEU A 143 -21.86 -3.00 -9.48
C LEU A 143 -22.07 -3.46 -8.03
N LYS A 144 -23.07 -4.29 -7.75
CA LYS A 144 -23.29 -4.85 -6.41
C LYS A 144 -22.27 -5.92 -6.02
N SER A 145 -21.03 -5.71 -6.41
CA SER A 145 -19.90 -6.58 -6.05
C SER A 145 -19.08 -5.93 -4.94
N PRO A 146 -18.35 -6.71 -4.12
CA PRO A 146 -17.41 -6.18 -3.16
C PRO A 146 -16.40 -5.22 -3.82
N ILE A 147 -15.93 -4.26 -3.06
CA ILE A 147 -14.95 -3.29 -3.54
C ILE A 147 -13.58 -3.97 -3.60
N ILE A 148 -12.86 -3.76 -4.68
CA ILE A 148 -11.50 -4.28 -4.81
C ILE A 148 -10.56 -3.50 -3.91
N CYS A 149 -9.82 -4.19 -3.05
CA CYS A 149 -8.70 -3.63 -2.28
C CYS A 149 -7.38 -4.26 -2.71
N LEU A 150 -6.54 -3.47 -3.37
CA LEU A 150 -5.20 -3.86 -3.76
C LEU A 150 -4.25 -3.61 -2.59
N TYR A 151 -3.73 -4.66 -1.95
CA TYR A 151 -2.83 -4.51 -0.82
C TYR A 151 -1.45 -5.13 -1.08
N GLY A 152 -0.43 -4.63 -0.41
CA GLY A 152 0.94 -5.11 -0.54
C GLY A 152 1.99 -4.00 -0.36
N PRO A 153 3.28 -4.28 -0.53
CA PRO A 153 4.34 -3.34 -0.25
C PRO A 153 4.27 -2.07 -1.12
N PRO A 154 4.87 -0.97 -0.68
CA PRO A 154 4.88 0.28 -1.44
C PRO A 154 5.69 0.13 -2.74
N GLY A 155 5.28 0.86 -3.79
CA GLY A 155 6.01 0.92 -5.05
C GLY A 155 5.80 -0.26 -6.01
N VAL A 156 4.83 -1.15 -5.73
CA VAL A 156 4.49 -2.29 -6.62
C VAL A 156 3.48 -1.95 -7.71
N GLY A 157 3.04 -0.70 -7.81
CA GLY A 157 2.15 -0.28 -8.90
C GLY A 157 0.64 -0.39 -8.61
N LYS A 158 0.20 -0.52 -7.35
CA LYS A 158 -1.23 -0.59 -6.98
C LYS A 158 -2.07 0.54 -7.57
N THR A 159 -1.60 1.78 -7.43
CA THR A 159 -2.32 2.97 -7.93
C THR A 159 -2.31 3.05 -9.45
N SER A 160 -1.22 2.65 -10.11
CA SER A 160 -1.14 2.61 -11.59
C SER A 160 -2.05 1.53 -12.17
N LEU A 161 -2.20 0.41 -11.48
CA LEU A 161 -3.13 -0.66 -11.87
C LEU A 161 -4.57 -0.16 -11.96
N GLY A 162 -5.01 0.66 -10.98
CA GLY A 162 -6.31 1.33 -11.03
C GLY A 162 -6.50 2.25 -12.24
N LYS A 163 -5.44 2.95 -12.67
CA LYS A 163 -5.45 3.75 -13.89
C LYS A 163 -5.61 2.88 -15.15
N SER A 164 -4.93 1.74 -15.20
CA SER A 164 -5.02 0.80 -16.32
C SER A 164 -6.39 0.12 -16.40
N ILE A 165 -7.03 -0.18 -15.25
CA ILE A 165 -8.41 -0.66 -15.19
C ILE A 165 -9.36 0.39 -15.79
N ALA A 166 -9.22 1.65 -15.42
CA ALA A 166 -10.03 2.73 -15.98
C ALA A 166 -9.85 2.86 -17.50
N ALA A 167 -8.62 2.76 -18.00
CA ALA A 167 -8.31 2.78 -19.42
C ALA A 167 -8.90 1.56 -20.15
N ALA A 168 -8.83 0.37 -19.56
CA ALA A 168 -9.41 -0.86 -20.10
C ALA A 168 -10.93 -0.76 -20.25
N MET A 169 -11.62 -0.22 -19.25
CA MET A 169 -13.07 -0.01 -19.23
C MET A 169 -13.52 1.24 -20.01
N LYS A 170 -12.61 2.09 -20.47
CA LYS A 170 -12.90 3.42 -21.05
C LYS A 170 -13.66 4.36 -20.10
N ARG A 171 -13.48 4.20 -18.80
CA ARG A 171 -14.03 5.10 -17.79
C ARG A 171 -13.07 6.23 -17.46
N LYS A 172 -13.61 7.32 -16.94
CA LYS A 172 -12.78 8.39 -16.35
C LYS A 172 -12.09 7.87 -15.10
N TYR A 173 -10.90 8.39 -14.82
CA TYR A 173 -10.07 8.03 -13.68
C TYR A 173 -10.02 9.16 -12.67
N VAL A 174 -10.23 8.84 -11.40
CA VAL A 174 -10.10 9.77 -10.27
C VAL A 174 -9.29 9.12 -9.18
N ARG A 175 -8.44 9.89 -8.52
CA ARG A 175 -7.67 9.44 -7.36
C ARG A 175 -7.87 10.39 -6.20
N MET A 176 -8.14 9.83 -5.03
CA MET A 176 -8.19 10.54 -3.75
C MET A 176 -7.28 9.83 -2.75
N SER A 177 -6.29 10.54 -2.20
CA SER A 177 -5.48 10.03 -1.10
C SER A 177 -6.25 10.20 0.21
N LEU A 178 -6.32 9.12 0.97
CA LEU A 178 -6.95 9.08 2.30
C LEU A 178 -5.92 9.30 3.42
N GLY A 179 -4.62 9.30 3.08
CA GLY A 179 -3.56 9.60 4.05
C GLY A 179 -3.67 11.04 4.56
N GLY A 180 -3.79 11.19 5.88
CA GLY A 180 -3.94 12.50 6.53
C GLY A 180 -5.37 13.01 6.63
N LEU A 181 -6.39 12.19 6.35
CA LEU A 181 -7.78 12.48 6.65
C LEU A 181 -8.03 12.36 8.16
N HIS A 182 -8.48 13.47 8.75
CA HIS A 182 -8.76 13.55 10.20
C HIS A 182 -10.18 14.02 10.51
N ASP A 183 -10.95 14.45 9.50
CA ASP A 183 -12.28 15.05 9.68
C ASP A 183 -13.28 14.39 8.71
N GLU A 184 -14.41 13.95 9.25
CA GLU A 184 -15.52 13.40 8.47
C GLU A 184 -16.05 14.39 7.43
N SER A 185 -16.02 15.68 7.73
CA SER A 185 -16.46 16.74 6.84
C SER A 185 -15.63 16.84 5.56
N GLU A 186 -14.38 16.34 5.55
CA GLU A 186 -13.61 16.25 4.32
C GLU A 186 -14.23 15.27 3.30
N ILE A 187 -14.95 14.24 3.77
CA ILE A 187 -15.62 13.26 2.91
C ILE A 187 -17.02 13.75 2.54
N ARG A 188 -17.82 14.14 3.56
CA ARG A 188 -19.23 14.52 3.42
C ARG A 188 -19.48 16.00 3.17
N GLY A 189 -18.44 16.85 3.18
CA GLY A 189 -18.60 18.30 3.04
C GLY A 189 -19.04 19.00 4.34
N HIS A 190 -18.91 20.32 4.33
CA HIS A 190 -19.33 21.20 5.45
C HIS A 190 -20.73 21.74 5.21
N ARG A 191 -21.52 21.91 6.27
CA ARG A 191 -22.84 22.55 6.15
C ARG A 191 -22.69 23.97 5.62
N ARG A 192 -23.57 24.38 4.68
CA ARG A 192 -23.54 25.70 4.01
C ARG A 192 -23.57 26.91 4.94
N THR A 193 -24.04 26.72 6.18
CA THR A 193 -24.12 27.79 7.18
C THR A 193 -22.75 28.25 7.70
N TYR A 194 -21.68 27.51 7.44
CA TYR A 194 -20.35 27.90 7.86
C TYR A 194 -19.64 28.74 6.80
N VAL A 195 -18.93 29.77 7.23
CA VAL A 195 -18.08 30.57 6.33
C VAL A 195 -16.97 29.69 5.76
N GLY A 196 -16.83 29.66 4.44
CA GLY A 196 -15.86 28.79 3.78
C GLY A 196 -16.32 27.34 3.59
N ALA A 197 -17.61 27.04 3.78
CA ALA A 197 -18.15 25.72 3.52
C ALA A 197 -17.86 25.26 2.08
N MET A 198 -17.54 23.97 1.94
CA MET A 198 -17.19 23.34 0.65
C MET A 198 -17.78 21.95 0.57
N PRO A 199 -18.12 21.46 -0.64
CA PRO A 199 -18.51 20.06 -0.82
C PRO A 199 -17.37 19.11 -0.45
N GLY A 200 -17.74 17.89 -0.07
CA GLY A 200 -16.81 16.83 0.28
C GLY A 200 -15.89 16.46 -0.88
N ARG A 201 -14.76 15.84 -0.54
CA ARG A 201 -13.75 15.41 -1.52
C ARG A 201 -14.30 14.41 -2.54
N ILE A 202 -15.28 13.56 -2.14
CA ILE A 202 -15.94 12.63 -3.04
C ILE A 202 -16.67 13.41 -4.15
N ILE A 203 -17.53 14.33 -3.79
CA ILE A 203 -18.30 15.17 -4.72
C ILE A 203 -17.39 16.03 -5.61
N LYS A 204 -16.37 16.68 -5.02
CA LYS A 204 -15.37 17.43 -5.81
C LYS A 204 -14.64 16.56 -6.82
N SER A 205 -14.36 15.32 -6.47
CA SER A 205 -13.66 14.39 -7.34
C SER A 205 -14.56 13.90 -8.48
N ILE A 206 -15.84 13.64 -8.22
CA ILE A 206 -16.86 13.33 -9.24
C ILE A 206 -17.04 14.54 -10.20
N GLN A 207 -17.14 15.75 -9.66
CA GLN A 207 -17.20 16.97 -10.46
C GLN A 207 -16.00 17.09 -11.42
N LYS A 208 -14.79 16.87 -10.91
CA LYS A 208 -13.55 16.88 -11.71
C LYS A 208 -13.52 15.77 -12.78
N ALA A 209 -14.10 14.61 -12.49
CA ALA A 209 -14.20 13.51 -13.44
C ALA A 209 -15.12 13.84 -14.62
N GLY A 210 -16.17 14.64 -14.39
CA GLY A 210 -17.19 14.97 -15.39
C GLY A 210 -18.00 13.74 -15.83
N SER A 211 -18.14 12.73 -14.97
CA SER A 211 -18.91 11.53 -15.21
C SER A 211 -19.37 10.91 -13.89
N SER A 212 -20.59 10.34 -13.83
CA SER A 212 -21.15 9.69 -12.66
C SER A 212 -20.67 8.22 -12.48
N ASN A 213 -19.91 7.67 -13.43
CA ASN A 213 -19.39 6.31 -13.35
C ASN A 213 -17.87 6.20 -13.53
N PRO A 214 -17.06 7.05 -12.87
CA PRO A 214 -15.60 6.92 -12.95
C PRO A 214 -15.10 5.66 -12.25
N VAL A 215 -13.84 5.31 -12.52
CA VAL A 215 -13.05 4.46 -11.63
C VAL A 215 -12.42 5.37 -10.59
N PHE A 216 -12.75 5.15 -9.33
CA PHE A 216 -12.37 6.00 -8.21
C PHE A 216 -11.38 5.27 -7.31
N ILE A 217 -10.13 5.73 -7.28
CA ILE A 217 -9.09 5.16 -6.45
C ILE A 217 -9.06 5.85 -5.09
N LEU A 218 -9.27 5.06 -4.04
CA LEU A 218 -9.11 5.43 -2.64
C LEU A 218 -7.72 4.97 -2.20
N ASP A 219 -6.75 5.86 -2.29
CA ASP A 219 -5.34 5.52 -2.07
C ASP A 219 -4.97 5.65 -0.59
N GLU A 220 -4.20 4.68 -0.08
CA GLU A 220 -3.74 4.61 1.31
C GLU A 220 -4.87 4.54 2.35
N ILE A 221 -5.86 3.64 2.14
CA ILE A 221 -6.98 3.46 3.08
C ILE A 221 -6.52 2.97 4.46
N ASP A 222 -5.36 2.33 4.54
CA ASP A 222 -4.68 1.90 5.76
C ASP A 222 -4.21 3.06 6.65
N LYS A 223 -4.21 4.29 6.14
CA LYS A 223 -3.80 5.50 6.87
C LYS A 223 -4.95 6.38 7.35
N VAL A 224 -6.17 5.91 7.22
CA VAL A 224 -7.35 6.60 7.74
C VAL A 224 -7.33 6.53 9.27
N THR A 225 -7.37 7.68 9.91
CA THR A 225 -7.43 7.77 11.38
C THR A 225 -8.80 7.41 11.91
N GLN A 226 -8.83 6.66 13.01
CA GLN A 226 -10.05 6.31 13.74
C GLN A 226 -10.27 7.27 14.92
N ASN A 227 -11.54 7.49 15.30
CA ASN A 227 -11.93 8.19 16.54
C ASN A 227 -11.28 9.58 16.71
N THR A 228 -11.45 10.46 15.74
CA THR A 228 -11.02 11.85 15.87
C THR A 228 -12.08 12.70 16.58
N VAL A 229 -11.65 13.81 17.16
CA VAL A 229 -12.55 14.77 17.86
C VAL A 229 -13.63 15.33 16.92
N ASN A 230 -13.38 15.35 15.62
CA ASN A 230 -14.23 15.93 14.57
C ASN A 230 -15.03 14.88 13.77
N GLY A 231 -15.37 13.76 14.37
CA GLY A 231 -16.09 12.68 13.72
C GLY A 231 -15.20 11.50 13.32
N ASP A 232 -15.79 10.51 12.67
CA ASP A 232 -15.10 9.31 12.24
C ASP A 232 -15.10 9.20 10.71
N PRO A 233 -13.98 9.51 10.03
CA PRO A 233 -13.86 9.35 8.58
C PRO A 233 -14.16 7.93 8.09
N SER A 234 -13.89 6.90 8.93
CA SER A 234 -14.17 5.51 8.58
C SER A 234 -15.67 5.25 8.43
N SER A 235 -16.50 5.88 9.27
CA SER A 235 -17.96 5.78 9.19
C SER A 235 -18.50 6.42 7.90
N ALA A 236 -17.95 7.57 7.50
CA ALA A 236 -18.32 8.20 6.23
C ALA A 236 -17.90 7.33 5.01
N LEU A 237 -16.73 6.68 5.09
CA LEU A 237 -16.29 5.75 4.05
C LEU A 237 -17.16 4.50 3.97
N LEU A 238 -17.70 4.00 5.10
CA LEU A 238 -18.63 2.87 5.08
C LEU A 238 -19.87 3.17 4.23
N GLU A 239 -20.45 4.37 4.35
CA GLU A 239 -21.61 4.77 3.52
C GLU A 239 -21.23 4.85 2.04
N VAL A 240 -20.08 5.43 1.71
CA VAL A 240 -19.57 5.52 0.33
C VAL A 240 -19.34 4.14 -0.29
N LEU A 241 -18.83 3.21 0.52
CA LEU A 241 -18.37 1.91 0.07
C LEU A 241 -19.43 0.80 0.20
N ASP A 242 -20.55 1.06 0.86
CA ASP A 242 -21.63 0.10 0.99
C ASP A 242 -22.55 0.14 -0.24
N PRO A 243 -22.63 -0.92 -1.06
CA PRO A 243 -23.50 -0.96 -2.25
C PRO A 243 -24.99 -0.81 -1.93
N GLU A 244 -25.41 -1.00 -0.67
CA GLU A 244 -26.80 -0.83 -0.26
C GLU A 244 -27.13 0.63 0.09
N GLN A 245 -26.12 1.44 0.47
CA GLN A 245 -26.28 2.81 0.92
C GLN A 245 -25.76 3.86 -0.07
N ASN A 246 -24.77 3.50 -0.91
CA ASN A 246 -24.07 4.45 -1.78
C ASN A 246 -24.91 5.03 -2.92
N ASN A 247 -26.12 4.52 -3.15
CA ASN A 247 -27.08 5.09 -4.10
C ASN A 247 -27.71 6.41 -3.61
N ALA A 248 -27.60 6.69 -2.31
CA ALA A 248 -28.12 7.89 -1.68
C ALA A 248 -27.04 8.56 -0.77
N PHE A 249 -25.84 8.74 -1.32
CA PHE A 249 -24.75 9.40 -0.59
C PHE A 249 -25.08 10.88 -0.33
N HIS A 250 -25.22 11.23 0.94
CA HIS A 250 -25.55 12.60 1.35
C HIS A 250 -24.31 13.46 1.58
N ASP A 251 -24.18 14.55 0.80
CA ASP A 251 -23.17 15.57 1.02
C ASP A 251 -23.78 16.77 1.75
N ASN A 252 -23.20 17.15 2.90
CA ASN A 252 -23.72 18.22 3.78
C ASN A 252 -23.72 19.62 3.11
N TYR A 253 -22.84 19.85 2.11
CA TYR A 253 -22.81 21.11 1.38
C TYR A 253 -23.89 21.15 0.32
N LEU A 254 -24.07 20.05 -0.41
CA LEU A 254 -25.12 19.99 -1.44
C LEU A 254 -26.51 19.90 -0.84
N ASP A 255 -26.64 19.29 0.33
CA ASP A 255 -27.92 19.01 1.02
C ASP A 255 -28.91 18.25 0.12
N VAL A 256 -28.37 17.41 -0.75
CA VAL A 256 -29.09 16.47 -1.62
C VAL A 256 -28.25 15.20 -1.79
N ASP A 257 -28.92 14.12 -2.10
CA ASP A 257 -28.27 12.83 -2.30
C ASP A 257 -27.66 12.70 -3.69
N PHE A 258 -26.48 12.08 -3.77
CA PHE A 258 -25.80 11.76 -5.02
C PHE A 258 -25.65 10.26 -5.17
N ASP A 259 -26.07 9.71 -6.33
CA ASP A 259 -25.97 8.28 -6.63
C ASP A 259 -24.52 7.90 -7.00
N LEU A 260 -23.84 7.19 -6.09
CA LEU A 260 -22.51 6.62 -6.29
C LEU A 260 -22.54 5.14 -6.73
N SER A 261 -23.72 4.53 -6.92
CA SER A 261 -23.88 3.09 -7.22
C SER A 261 -23.23 2.65 -8.52
N LYS A 262 -22.95 3.59 -9.44
CA LYS A 262 -22.28 3.32 -10.72
C LYS A 262 -20.78 3.63 -10.70
N VAL A 263 -20.25 4.14 -9.60
CA VAL A 263 -18.82 4.39 -9.41
C VAL A 263 -18.11 3.08 -9.10
N LEU A 264 -17.01 2.80 -9.79
CA LEU A 264 -16.16 1.66 -9.46
C LEU A 264 -15.09 2.11 -8.46
N PHE A 265 -15.28 1.79 -7.19
CA PHE A 265 -14.29 2.07 -6.15
C PHE A 265 -13.21 0.99 -6.11
N ILE A 266 -11.95 1.42 -6.05
CA ILE A 266 -10.79 0.56 -5.84
C ILE A 266 -9.98 1.18 -4.71
N ALA A 267 -9.81 0.45 -3.61
CA ALA A 267 -8.96 0.85 -2.51
C ALA A 267 -7.52 0.37 -2.70
N THR A 268 -6.54 1.09 -2.15
CA THR A 268 -5.16 0.61 -2.04
C THR A 268 -4.70 0.68 -0.59
N ALA A 269 -3.95 -0.33 -0.15
CA ALA A 269 -3.40 -0.40 1.20
C ALA A 269 -1.96 -0.95 1.17
N ASN A 270 -1.16 -0.58 2.16
CA ASN A 270 0.15 -1.20 2.39
C ASN A 270 0.06 -2.24 3.51
N ASP A 271 -0.75 -1.98 4.54
CA ASP A 271 -0.96 -2.86 5.69
C ASP A 271 -2.46 -3.00 5.98
N LEU A 272 -2.95 -4.25 6.02
CA LEU A 272 -4.34 -4.56 6.32
C LEU A 272 -4.68 -4.43 7.82
N ASN A 273 -3.69 -4.57 8.71
CA ASN A 273 -3.92 -4.58 10.16
C ASN A 273 -4.40 -3.23 10.71
N THR A 274 -4.14 -2.15 9.99
CA THR A 274 -4.54 -0.79 10.38
C THR A 274 -5.93 -0.40 9.86
N ILE A 275 -6.51 -1.19 8.96
CA ILE A 275 -7.83 -0.93 8.39
C ILE A 275 -8.92 -1.43 9.35
N PRO A 276 -9.97 -0.63 9.63
CA PRO A 276 -11.10 -1.06 10.42
C PRO A 276 -11.77 -2.32 9.85
N ARG A 277 -12.06 -3.30 10.70
CA ARG A 277 -12.72 -4.56 10.28
C ARG A 277 -14.00 -4.34 9.47
N PRO A 278 -14.92 -3.42 9.84
CA PRO A 278 -16.14 -3.18 9.05
C PRO A 278 -15.88 -2.74 7.61
N LEU A 279 -14.74 -2.06 7.34
CA LEU A 279 -14.33 -1.72 5.98
C LEU A 279 -13.75 -2.93 5.25
N LEU A 280 -12.91 -3.74 5.94
CA LEU A 280 -12.33 -4.95 5.35
C LEU A 280 -13.40 -5.96 4.93
N ASP A 281 -14.45 -6.13 5.74
CA ASP A 281 -15.55 -7.08 5.45
C ASP A 281 -16.31 -6.74 4.16
N ARG A 282 -16.21 -5.52 3.66
CA ARG A 282 -16.83 -5.06 2.41
C ARG A 282 -15.90 -5.10 1.20
N MET A 283 -14.65 -5.53 1.41
CA MET A 283 -13.61 -5.49 0.38
C MET A 283 -13.22 -6.89 -0.07
N GLU A 284 -13.03 -7.05 -1.36
CA GLU A 284 -12.32 -8.19 -1.94
C GLU A 284 -10.82 -7.87 -1.93
N LEU A 285 -10.06 -8.61 -1.14
CA LEU A 285 -8.64 -8.38 -0.95
C LEU A 285 -7.83 -9.06 -2.06
N ILE A 286 -7.05 -8.29 -2.80
CA ILE A 286 -6.14 -8.78 -3.84
C ILE A 286 -4.72 -8.40 -3.46
N GLU A 287 -3.90 -9.41 -3.18
CA GLU A 287 -2.50 -9.21 -2.84
C GLU A 287 -1.68 -8.86 -4.08
N VAL A 288 -0.96 -7.77 -4.00
CA VAL A 288 0.04 -7.34 -4.99
C VAL A 288 1.42 -7.53 -4.37
N SER A 289 2.03 -8.68 -4.64
CA SER A 289 3.35 -9.03 -4.12
C SER A 289 4.46 -8.13 -4.66
N GLY A 290 5.62 -8.13 -3.99
CA GLY A 290 6.82 -7.47 -4.48
C GLY A 290 7.35 -8.12 -5.76
N TYR A 291 8.22 -7.39 -6.45
CA TYR A 291 8.88 -7.86 -7.66
C TYR A 291 10.23 -8.51 -7.36
N ILE A 292 10.55 -9.54 -8.10
CA ILE A 292 11.87 -10.14 -8.12
C ILE A 292 12.84 -9.32 -8.99
N THR A 293 14.13 -9.57 -8.86
CA THR A 293 15.16 -8.84 -9.61
C THR A 293 14.93 -8.91 -11.13
N GLU A 294 14.57 -10.08 -11.66
CA GLU A 294 14.27 -10.29 -13.07
C GLU A 294 13.05 -9.49 -13.55
N GLU A 295 11.98 -9.47 -12.74
CA GLU A 295 10.80 -8.66 -13.02
C GLU A 295 11.13 -7.15 -12.99
N LYS A 296 11.91 -6.70 -11.98
CA LYS A 296 12.37 -5.32 -11.89
C LYS A 296 13.20 -4.90 -13.09
N ILE A 297 14.07 -5.79 -13.61
CA ILE A 297 14.86 -5.54 -14.82
C ILE A 297 13.94 -5.33 -16.03
N GLU A 298 12.94 -6.19 -16.20
CA GLU A 298 12.00 -6.06 -17.31
C GLU A 298 11.11 -4.82 -17.19
N ILE A 299 10.63 -4.51 -15.98
CA ILE A 299 9.87 -3.27 -15.69
C ILE A 299 10.74 -2.04 -15.98
N ALA A 300 12.01 -2.06 -15.55
CA ALA A 300 12.93 -0.96 -15.82
C ALA A 300 13.11 -0.73 -17.33
N LYS A 301 13.33 -1.78 -18.11
CA LYS A 301 13.52 -1.70 -19.55
C LYS A 301 12.28 -1.24 -20.31
N ARG A 302 11.12 -1.78 -19.96
CA ARG A 302 9.87 -1.54 -20.69
C ARG A 302 9.19 -0.25 -20.33
N HIS A 303 9.30 0.18 -19.06
CA HIS A 303 8.51 1.29 -18.54
C HIS A 303 9.38 2.40 -17.94
N LEU A 304 10.23 2.10 -16.91
CA LEU A 304 10.90 3.16 -16.17
C LEU A 304 11.91 3.94 -17.01
N ILE A 305 12.81 3.25 -17.70
CA ILE A 305 13.85 3.91 -18.50
C ILE A 305 13.26 4.72 -19.65
N PRO A 306 12.32 4.21 -20.46
CA PRO A 306 11.69 5.02 -21.52
C PRO A 306 10.99 6.26 -20.99
N ASN A 307 10.22 6.12 -19.91
CA ASN A 307 9.51 7.24 -19.29
C ASN A 307 10.47 8.31 -18.74
N GLU A 308 11.54 7.87 -18.07
CA GLU A 308 12.53 8.80 -17.50
C GLU A 308 13.41 9.47 -18.56
N ILE A 309 13.65 8.82 -19.69
CA ILE A 309 14.32 9.44 -20.86
C ILE A 309 13.42 10.56 -21.43
N GLU A 310 12.12 10.32 -21.54
CA GLU A 310 11.16 11.32 -21.98
C GLU A 310 11.07 12.49 -20.98
N ASN A 311 10.95 12.20 -19.69
CA ASN A 311 10.88 13.20 -18.62
C ASN A 311 12.16 14.07 -18.53
N THR A 312 13.31 13.54 -18.91
CA THR A 312 14.60 14.27 -18.89
C THR A 312 14.97 14.94 -20.21
N GLY A 313 14.15 14.79 -21.26
CA GLY A 313 14.40 15.39 -22.58
C GLY A 313 15.57 14.76 -23.35
N LEU A 314 16.04 13.58 -22.94
CA LEU A 314 17.19 12.90 -23.59
C LEU A 314 16.83 12.17 -24.89
N ASN A 315 15.59 12.33 -25.37
CA ASN A 315 15.10 11.71 -26.61
C ASN A 315 15.10 12.67 -27.83
N GLU A 316 15.42 13.97 -27.66
CA GLU A 316 15.23 15.00 -28.70
C GLU A 316 16.11 14.82 -29.92
N ASP A 317 17.34 14.29 -29.78
CA ASP A 317 18.30 14.14 -30.90
C ASP A 317 18.38 12.71 -31.49
N GLY A 318 17.44 11.84 -31.14
CA GLY A 318 17.46 10.44 -31.62
C GLY A 318 18.48 9.52 -30.91
N HIS A 319 19.44 10.05 -30.17
CA HIS A 319 20.39 9.31 -29.35
C HIS A 319 19.84 9.09 -27.95
N LYS A 320 19.37 7.86 -27.67
CA LYS A 320 18.82 7.48 -26.36
C LYS A 320 19.86 6.70 -25.56
N PRO A 321 20.16 7.09 -24.31
CA PRO A 321 21.04 6.30 -23.46
C PRO A 321 20.43 4.93 -23.18
N GLN A 322 21.22 3.88 -23.35
CA GLN A 322 20.78 2.49 -23.16
C GLN A 322 21.45 1.90 -21.92
N PHE A 323 20.64 1.38 -21.01
CA PHE A 323 21.16 0.61 -19.87
C PHE A 323 21.31 -0.86 -20.28
N ASN A 324 22.49 -1.44 -20.08
CA ASN A 324 22.63 -2.87 -20.24
C ASN A 324 21.99 -3.62 -19.04
N LYS A 325 21.71 -4.91 -19.23
CA LYS A 325 21.07 -5.72 -18.17
C LYS A 325 21.87 -5.71 -16.87
N ALA A 326 23.20 -5.83 -16.95
CA ALA A 326 24.07 -5.88 -15.79
C ALA A 326 24.11 -4.53 -15.02
N ALA A 327 23.96 -3.39 -15.72
CA ALA A 327 23.85 -2.08 -15.06
C ALA A 327 22.54 -1.94 -14.28
N ILE A 328 21.42 -2.38 -14.87
CA ILE A 328 20.11 -2.37 -14.17
C ILE A 328 20.14 -3.30 -12.96
N GLU A 329 20.70 -4.51 -13.13
CA GLU A 329 20.87 -5.47 -12.03
C GLU A 329 21.73 -4.87 -10.90
N LYS A 330 22.84 -4.21 -11.23
CA LYS A 330 23.67 -3.51 -10.26
C LYS A 330 22.92 -2.40 -9.52
N ILE A 331 22.09 -1.61 -10.22
CA ILE A 331 21.26 -0.59 -9.58
C ILE A 331 20.28 -1.24 -8.60
N ILE A 332 19.61 -2.31 -9.00
CA ILE A 332 18.65 -3.03 -8.16
C ILE A 332 19.32 -3.60 -6.91
N GLU A 333 20.45 -4.27 -7.06
CA GLU A 333 21.10 -5.00 -5.96
C GLU A 333 21.93 -4.11 -5.03
N GLN A 334 22.54 -3.04 -5.57
CA GLN A 334 23.53 -2.27 -4.82
C GLN A 334 23.11 -0.83 -4.51
N TYR A 335 22.05 -0.31 -5.14
CA TYR A 335 21.57 1.07 -4.92
C TYR A 335 20.13 1.14 -4.44
N THR A 336 19.41 0.00 -4.40
CA THR A 336 18.04 -0.06 -3.89
C THR A 336 17.85 -1.22 -2.91
N ARG A 337 17.00 -1.00 -1.89
CA ARG A 337 16.46 -2.04 -1.01
C ARG A 337 14.96 -1.82 -0.90
N GLU A 338 14.19 -2.47 -1.77
CA GLU A 338 12.73 -2.35 -1.80
C GLU A 338 12.08 -3.55 -2.48
N SER A 339 10.84 -3.87 -2.10
CA SER A 339 10.03 -4.88 -2.79
C SER A 339 9.48 -4.37 -4.12
N GLY A 340 9.20 -3.08 -4.24
CA GLY A 340 8.70 -2.42 -5.43
C GLY A 340 9.80 -1.92 -6.37
N VAL A 341 9.48 -0.88 -7.13
CA VAL A 341 10.37 -0.25 -8.13
C VAL A 341 10.51 1.27 -7.96
N ARG A 342 10.01 1.84 -6.85
CA ARG A 342 10.01 3.29 -6.64
C ARG A 342 11.41 3.88 -6.39
N GLN A 343 12.27 3.16 -5.66
CA GLN A 343 13.65 3.58 -5.47
C GLN A 343 14.45 3.34 -6.75
N LEU A 344 14.20 2.24 -7.46
CA LEU A 344 14.79 1.95 -8.75
C LEU A 344 14.52 3.07 -9.76
N GLU A 345 13.27 3.53 -9.87
CA GLU A 345 12.88 4.68 -10.68
C GLU A 345 13.67 5.93 -10.30
N LYS A 346 13.78 6.24 -8.99
CA LYS A 346 14.55 7.38 -8.50
C LYS A 346 16.04 7.29 -8.85
N GLN A 347 16.64 6.11 -8.78
CA GLN A 347 18.05 5.93 -9.15
C GLN A 347 18.26 6.06 -10.66
N ILE A 348 17.38 5.50 -11.47
CA ILE A 348 17.40 5.67 -12.93
C ILE A 348 17.25 7.16 -13.27
N ASN A 349 16.28 7.85 -12.70
CA ASN A 349 16.09 9.30 -12.88
C ASN A 349 17.33 10.09 -12.48
N LYS A 350 17.97 9.76 -11.33
CA LYS A 350 19.20 10.40 -10.89
C LYS A 350 20.34 10.22 -11.91
N ALA A 351 20.51 9.03 -12.46
CA ALA A 351 21.52 8.75 -13.50
C ALA A 351 21.23 9.54 -14.77
N LEU A 352 19.99 9.53 -15.26
CA LEU A 352 19.59 10.25 -16.46
C LEU A 352 19.69 11.78 -16.30
N ARG A 353 19.35 12.34 -15.14
CA ARG A 353 19.55 13.77 -14.86
C ARG A 353 21.03 14.18 -14.92
N LYS A 354 21.95 13.33 -14.45
CA LYS A 354 23.39 13.60 -14.60
C LYS A 354 23.82 13.57 -16.05
N LEU A 355 23.33 12.62 -16.84
CA LEU A 355 23.57 12.58 -18.28
C LEU A 355 23.00 13.80 -19.00
N ALA A 356 21.80 14.24 -18.63
CA ALA A 356 21.19 15.45 -19.16
C ALA A 356 22.03 16.71 -18.85
N LEU A 357 22.55 16.82 -17.61
CA LEU A 357 23.45 17.91 -17.22
C LEU A 357 24.73 17.92 -18.07
N ILE A 358 25.38 16.76 -18.28
CA ILE A 358 26.59 16.64 -19.09
C ILE A 358 26.29 17.03 -20.54
N LYS A 359 25.20 16.49 -21.12
CA LYS A 359 24.77 16.81 -22.48
C LYS A 359 24.48 18.31 -22.65
N ALA A 360 23.80 18.93 -21.68
CA ALA A 360 23.49 20.37 -21.73
C ALA A 360 24.74 21.25 -21.62
N ARG A 361 25.78 20.78 -20.91
CA ARG A 361 27.04 21.51 -20.74
C ARG A 361 28.00 21.30 -21.90
N ASP A 362 28.18 20.04 -22.32
CA ASP A 362 29.27 19.62 -23.22
C ASP A 362 28.76 19.36 -24.65
N GLY A 363 27.42 19.37 -24.87
CA GLY A 363 26.77 19.17 -26.18
C GLY A 363 26.56 17.72 -26.59
N GLU A 364 27.23 16.78 -25.94
CA GLU A 364 27.19 15.36 -26.28
C GLU A 364 26.99 14.48 -25.06
N LEU A 365 26.45 13.28 -25.27
CA LEU A 365 26.34 12.26 -24.23
C LEU A 365 27.71 11.58 -24.04
N PRO A 366 28.22 11.42 -22.81
CA PRO A 366 29.49 10.77 -22.54
C PRO A 366 29.44 9.26 -22.82
N TYR A 367 28.23 8.67 -22.84
CA TYR A 367 28.03 7.24 -23.04
C TYR A 367 26.72 6.96 -23.81
N ASP A 368 26.78 6.15 -24.85
CA ASP A 368 25.59 5.59 -25.53
C ASP A 368 25.02 4.39 -24.74
N LYS A 369 25.91 3.63 -24.11
CA LYS A 369 25.55 2.44 -23.29
C LYS A 369 26.09 2.57 -21.90
N ILE A 370 25.19 2.45 -20.93
CA ILE A 370 25.51 2.48 -19.52
C ILE A 370 25.79 1.06 -19.03
N THR A 371 27.03 0.82 -18.61
CA THR A 371 27.53 -0.44 -18.05
C THR A 371 27.61 -0.34 -16.51
N PRO A 372 27.93 -1.44 -15.78
CA PRO A 372 28.11 -1.41 -14.34
C PRO A 372 29.17 -0.40 -13.84
N SER A 373 30.23 -0.14 -14.62
CA SER A 373 31.25 0.86 -14.29
C SER A 373 30.68 2.27 -14.37
N GLN A 374 30.04 2.61 -15.49
CA GLN A 374 29.42 3.93 -15.70
C GLN A 374 28.26 4.19 -14.74
N THR A 375 27.62 3.14 -14.22
CA THR A 375 26.63 3.29 -13.13
C THR A 375 27.27 3.88 -11.88
N GLU A 376 28.49 3.47 -11.52
CA GLU A 376 29.21 4.05 -10.39
C GLU A 376 29.62 5.51 -10.64
N ASP A 377 30.04 5.84 -11.86
CA ASP A 377 30.35 7.22 -12.24
C ASP A 377 29.14 8.13 -12.09
N LEU A 378 27.95 7.62 -12.45
CA LEU A 378 26.70 8.36 -12.41
C LEU A 378 26.08 8.41 -11.01
N LEU A 379 26.08 7.33 -10.26
CA LEU A 379 25.37 7.21 -8.98
C LEU A 379 26.28 7.35 -7.75
N GLY A 380 27.60 7.20 -7.94
CA GLY A 380 28.58 7.14 -6.86
C GLY A 380 28.83 5.71 -6.37
N LYS A 381 29.61 5.56 -5.31
CA LYS A 381 29.88 4.25 -4.72
C LYS A 381 28.56 3.59 -4.23
N PRO A 382 28.40 2.28 -4.45
CA PRO A 382 27.22 1.56 -3.98
C PRO A 382 27.05 1.66 -2.48
N PRO A 383 25.86 2.03 -1.97
CA PRO A 383 25.59 2.05 -0.54
C PRO A 383 25.36 0.65 0.06
N PHE A 384 25.02 -0.34 -0.78
CA PHE A 384 24.76 -1.71 -0.35
C PHE A 384 25.73 -2.67 -1.02
N TYR A 385 26.20 -3.65 -0.23
CA TYR A 385 26.98 -4.76 -0.74
C TYR A 385 26.07 -5.97 -0.92
N ARG A 386 26.43 -6.84 -1.87
CA ARG A 386 25.68 -8.07 -2.10
C ARG A 386 25.92 -9.02 -0.93
N ASP A 387 24.85 -9.58 -0.39
CA ASP A 387 24.94 -10.67 0.57
C ASP A 387 25.47 -11.90 -0.18
N ILE A 388 26.63 -12.38 0.23
CA ILE A 388 27.28 -13.54 -0.35
C ILE A 388 27.39 -14.59 0.74
N TYR A 389 27.07 -15.84 0.41
CA TYR A 389 27.29 -16.97 1.30
C TYR A 389 28.76 -17.04 1.77
N GLN A 390 28.97 -17.04 3.09
CA GLN A 390 30.30 -16.92 3.69
C GLN A 390 31.03 -18.27 3.83
N GLY A 391 30.42 -19.37 3.42
CA GLY A 391 31.01 -20.70 3.59
C GLY A 391 30.60 -21.38 4.90
N ASN A 392 31.25 -22.52 5.18
CA ASN A 392 30.95 -23.35 6.35
C ASN A 392 32.21 -23.69 7.19
N ALA A 393 33.17 -22.76 7.22
CA ALA A 393 34.45 -23.00 7.92
C ALA A 393 34.31 -23.06 9.45
N TYR A 394 33.28 -22.46 10.03
CA TYR A 394 33.05 -22.32 11.45
C TYR A 394 31.86 -23.16 11.92
N ALA A 395 31.99 -23.81 13.09
CA ALA A 395 30.86 -24.42 13.78
C ALA A 395 29.92 -23.33 14.33
N GLY A 396 28.63 -23.63 14.39
CA GLY A 396 27.63 -22.71 14.92
C GLY A 396 27.22 -21.62 13.98
N VAL A 397 27.72 -21.59 12.73
CA VAL A 397 27.30 -20.60 11.71
C VAL A 397 26.37 -21.26 10.69
N VAL A 398 25.13 -20.81 10.64
CA VAL A 398 24.10 -21.38 9.75
C VAL A 398 23.38 -20.28 9.00
N THR A 399 23.10 -20.53 7.72
CA THR A 399 22.36 -19.59 6.88
C THR A 399 20.86 -19.84 6.98
N GLY A 400 20.12 -18.85 7.41
CA GLY A 400 18.67 -18.80 7.37
C GLY A 400 18.14 -17.92 6.25
N LEU A 401 16.84 -17.98 6.01
CA LEU A 401 16.13 -17.17 5.03
C LEU A 401 15.09 -16.30 5.74
N ALA A 402 15.17 -15.00 5.52
CA ALA A 402 14.21 -14.02 6.01
C ALA A 402 13.41 -13.39 4.87
N TRP A 403 12.23 -12.93 5.24
CA TRP A 403 11.43 -12.05 4.42
C TRP A 403 11.18 -10.75 5.18
N THR A 404 11.39 -9.63 4.51
CA THR A 404 11.23 -8.29 5.05
C THR A 404 10.34 -7.46 4.13
N SER A 405 9.93 -6.28 4.58
CA SER A 405 9.18 -5.32 3.74
C SER A 405 9.93 -4.88 2.47
N VAL A 406 11.23 -5.16 2.39
CA VAL A 406 12.08 -4.84 1.24
C VAL A 406 12.40 -6.02 0.35
N GLY A 407 11.98 -7.24 0.74
CA GLY A 407 12.14 -8.48 -0.02
C GLY A 407 12.75 -9.60 0.80
N GLY A 408 13.20 -10.67 0.12
CA GLY A 408 13.91 -11.77 0.77
C GLY A 408 15.38 -11.44 0.98
N GLU A 409 15.92 -11.88 2.12
CA GLU A 409 17.34 -11.74 2.51
C GLU A 409 17.85 -13.05 3.12
N ILE A 410 19.17 -13.30 3.02
CA ILE A 410 19.81 -14.34 3.78
C ILE A 410 20.17 -13.80 5.17
N LEU A 411 20.08 -14.66 6.18
CA LEU A 411 20.50 -14.36 7.54
C LEU A 411 21.60 -15.32 7.96
N PHE A 412 22.63 -14.80 8.59
CA PHE A 412 23.59 -15.66 9.30
C PHE A 412 23.18 -15.74 10.77
N ILE A 413 23.10 -16.96 11.28
CA ILE A 413 22.87 -17.24 12.70
C ILE A 413 24.15 -17.84 13.23
N GLU A 414 24.75 -17.15 14.20
CA GLU A 414 26.03 -17.52 14.80
C GLU A 414 25.80 -17.90 16.25
N THR A 415 26.14 -19.14 16.62
CA THR A 415 26.10 -19.61 18.00
C THR A 415 27.50 -19.83 18.50
N SER A 416 27.82 -19.26 19.65
CA SER A 416 29.08 -19.42 20.35
C SER A 416 28.84 -19.89 21.79
N LEU A 417 29.73 -20.74 22.30
CA LEU A 417 29.72 -21.19 23.69
C LEU A 417 30.91 -20.57 24.46
N SER A 418 30.67 -20.17 25.69
CA SER A 418 31.69 -19.65 26.59
C SER A 418 31.54 -20.25 28.00
N LYS A 419 32.66 -20.51 28.65
CA LYS A 419 32.65 -21.10 30.01
C LYS A 419 31.92 -20.16 30.99
N GLY A 420 30.95 -20.66 31.74
CA GLY A 420 30.17 -19.88 32.68
C GLY A 420 29.31 -20.76 33.60
N LYS A 421 29.01 -20.29 34.77
CA LYS A 421 28.39 -21.09 35.84
C LYS A 421 26.84 -21.21 35.76
N ALA A 422 26.17 -20.70 34.75
CA ALA A 422 24.70 -20.58 34.81
C ALA A 422 23.95 -21.02 33.55
N GLY A 423 24.59 -21.58 32.54
CA GLY A 423 23.90 -22.00 31.31
C GLY A 423 23.09 -20.84 30.65
N LYS A 424 23.58 -19.60 30.76
CA LYS A 424 22.84 -18.42 30.33
C LYS A 424 22.70 -18.37 28.81
N LEU A 425 21.48 -18.15 28.33
CA LEU A 425 21.22 -17.77 26.94
C LEU A 425 21.34 -16.25 26.77
N THR A 426 22.19 -15.82 25.84
CA THR A 426 22.32 -14.42 25.45
C THR A 426 21.94 -14.29 23.97
N LEU A 427 21.07 -13.34 23.64
CA LEU A 427 20.60 -13.07 22.29
C LEU A 427 21.00 -11.66 21.89
N THR A 428 21.61 -11.50 20.71
CA THR A 428 22.00 -10.20 20.16
C THR A 428 21.72 -10.12 18.66
N GLY A 429 21.57 -8.90 18.10
CA GLY A 429 21.30 -8.70 16.67
C GLY A 429 19.99 -7.97 16.39
N ASN A 430 19.47 -7.20 17.36
CA ASN A 430 18.20 -6.44 17.23
C ASN A 430 17.00 -7.34 16.89
N LEU A 431 16.84 -8.40 17.70
CA LEU A 431 15.80 -9.41 17.53
C LEU A 431 14.48 -8.95 18.16
N GLY A 432 13.38 -9.10 17.43
CA GLY A 432 12.03 -8.92 17.93
C GLY A 432 11.62 -10.05 18.91
N ASP A 433 10.47 -9.87 19.53
CA ASP A 433 10.05 -10.77 20.62
C ASP A 433 9.70 -12.17 20.12
N VAL A 434 9.10 -12.30 18.93
CA VAL A 434 8.78 -13.60 18.32
C VAL A 434 10.05 -14.38 17.98
N MET A 435 11.07 -13.71 17.48
CA MET A 435 12.35 -14.37 17.18
C MET A 435 13.11 -14.77 18.45
N LYS A 436 13.04 -13.98 19.53
CA LYS A 436 13.59 -14.34 20.84
C LYS A 436 12.90 -15.57 21.41
N GLU A 437 11.58 -15.63 21.34
CA GLU A 437 10.79 -16.81 21.75
C GLU A 437 11.18 -18.05 20.94
N SER A 438 11.31 -17.91 19.62
CA SER A 438 11.76 -18.99 18.73
C SER A 438 13.16 -19.50 19.12
N ALA A 439 14.06 -18.62 19.55
CA ALA A 439 15.39 -19.01 20.02
C ALA A 439 15.33 -19.79 21.34
N VAL A 440 14.44 -19.45 22.26
CA VAL A 440 14.22 -20.19 23.51
C VAL A 440 13.66 -21.57 23.20
N ILE A 441 12.64 -21.67 22.33
CA ILE A 441 12.04 -22.94 21.92
C ILE A 441 13.11 -23.85 21.28
N ALA A 442 13.94 -23.30 20.38
CA ALA A 442 15.01 -24.03 19.72
C ALA A 442 16.04 -24.58 20.73
N LEU A 443 16.43 -23.77 21.72
CA LEU A 443 17.37 -24.22 22.78
C LEU A 443 16.76 -25.31 23.64
N GLU A 444 15.51 -25.17 24.08
CA GLU A 444 14.84 -26.19 24.91
C GLU A 444 14.66 -27.52 24.15
N TYR A 445 14.37 -27.44 22.83
CA TYR A 445 14.35 -28.64 22.00
C TYR A 445 15.72 -29.33 21.95
N VAL A 446 16.81 -28.57 21.72
CA VAL A 446 18.17 -29.11 21.69
C VAL A 446 18.54 -29.76 23.04
N LYS A 447 18.22 -29.11 24.16
CA LYS A 447 18.43 -29.66 25.50
C LYS A 447 17.70 -31.03 25.71
N ALA A 448 16.43 -31.09 25.29
CA ALA A 448 15.61 -32.29 25.42
C ALA A 448 16.11 -33.45 24.55
N HIS A 449 16.87 -33.18 23.49
CA HIS A 449 17.36 -34.17 22.52
C HIS A 449 18.88 -34.22 22.45
N ILE A 450 19.57 -33.77 23.47
CA ILE A 450 21.05 -33.66 23.51
C ILE A 450 21.74 -35.02 23.29
N ASP A 451 21.14 -36.10 23.75
CA ASP A 451 21.67 -37.47 23.59
C ASP A 451 21.79 -37.86 22.11
N SER A 452 20.87 -37.41 21.27
CA SER A 452 20.92 -37.66 19.82
C SER A 452 22.13 -36.99 19.14
N LEU A 453 22.65 -35.93 19.75
CA LEU A 453 23.85 -35.21 19.30
C LEU A 453 25.16 -35.82 19.89
N GLY A 454 25.06 -36.76 20.80
CA GLY A 454 26.22 -37.39 21.46
C GLY A 454 26.98 -36.42 22.39
N VAL A 455 26.33 -35.45 22.96
CA VAL A 455 26.92 -34.42 23.84
C VAL A 455 26.38 -34.59 25.26
N ASP A 456 27.26 -34.42 26.26
CA ASP A 456 26.89 -34.52 27.67
C ASP A 456 26.02 -33.33 28.08
N TYR A 457 24.84 -33.60 28.69
CA TYR A 457 23.85 -32.57 29.08
C TYR A 457 24.41 -31.53 30.07
N ARG A 458 25.44 -31.90 30.88
CA ARG A 458 26.09 -30.99 31.83
C ARG A 458 26.77 -29.77 31.17
N ILE A 459 26.92 -29.78 29.85
CA ILE A 459 27.42 -28.64 29.10
C ILE A 459 26.52 -27.42 29.31
N PHE A 460 25.22 -27.60 29.44
CA PHE A 460 24.28 -26.50 29.68
C PHE A 460 24.35 -25.89 31.09
N GLU A 461 25.00 -26.57 32.03
CA GLU A 461 25.21 -26.06 33.38
C GLU A 461 26.51 -25.27 33.52
N GLN A 462 27.49 -25.58 32.66
CA GLN A 462 28.86 -25.07 32.78
C GLN A 462 29.25 -24.12 31.61
N TRP A 463 28.44 -24.03 30.56
CA TRP A 463 28.70 -23.20 29.41
C TRP A 463 27.50 -22.31 29.09
N ASN A 464 27.79 -21.03 28.86
CA ASN A 464 26.80 -20.08 28.39
C ASN A 464 26.68 -20.17 26.87
N ILE A 465 25.46 -19.94 26.34
CA ILE A 465 25.18 -19.96 24.92
C ILE A 465 24.90 -18.51 24.50
N HIS A 466 25.59 -18.06 23.47
CA HIS A 466 25.35 -16.78 22.86
C HIS A 466 24.95 -16.98 21.40
N ILE A 467 23.77 -16.50 21.02
CA ILE A 467 23.26 -16.49 19.65
C ILE A 467 23.31 -15.05 19.16
N HIS A 468 24.01 -14.84 18.08
CA HIS A 468 24.12 -13.57 17.41
C HIS A 468 23.58 -13.63 16.00
N VAL A 469 22.79 -12.63 15.59
CA VAL A 469 22.35 -12.46 14.20
C VAL A 469 22.94 -11.15 13.71
N PRO A 470 23.98 -11.16 12.87
CA PRO A 470 24.65 -9.99 12.34
C PRO A 470 23.72 -8.97 11.71
N GLU A 471 24.23 -7.74 11.43
CA GLU A 471 23.46 -6.61 10.93
C GLU A 471 22.40 -6.06 11.91
N GLY A 472 22.82 -5.75 13.13
CA GLY A 472 21.95 -5.22 14.19
C GLY A 472 21.25 -3.89 13.90
N ALA A 473 21.61 -3.19 12.81
CA ALA A 473 20.91 -1.99 12.37
C ALA A 473 19.50 -2.28 11.78
N THR A 474 19.26 -3.50 11.28
CA THR A 474 17.98 -3.95 10.73
C THR A 474 17.23 -4.78 11.76
N PRO A 475 16.04 -4.36 12.22
CA PRO A 475 15.21 -5.20 13.10
C PRO A 475 14.85 -6.51 12.41
N LYS A 476 14.95 -7.63 13.17
CA LYS A 476 14.62 -8.97 12.69
C LYS A 476 13.60 -9.60 13.62
N ASP A 477 12.49 -10.05 13.08
CA ASP A 477 11.45 -10.71 13.85
C ASP A 477 10.78 -11.82 13.04
N GLY A 478 10.14 -12.75 13.76
CA GLY A 478 9.37 -13.84 13.18
C GLY A 478 9.87 -15.24 13.60
N PRO A 479 9.00 -16.25 13.50
CA PRO A 479 9.29 -17.61 13.97
C PRO A 479 10.10 -18.45 12.96
N SER A 480 10.28 -17.96 11.72
CA SER A 480 10.80 -18.74 10.58
C SER A 480 12.28 -19.12 10.67
N ALA A 481 13.00 -18.61 11.68
CA ALA A 481 14.39 -18.94 11.94
C ALA A 481 14.57 -20.14 12.91
N GLY A 482 13.50 -20.74 13.40
CA GLY A 482 13.55 -21.75 14.47
C GLY A 482 14.44 -22.95 14.14
N ILE A 483 14.28 -23.55 12.98
CA ILE A 483 15.15 -24.70 12.57
C ILE A 483 16.58 -24.24 12.32
N THR A 484 16.81 -23.02 11.88
CA THR A 484 18.15 -22.46 11.66
C THR A 484 18.88 -22.26 12.99
N ILE A 485 18.19 -21.73 13.99
CA ILE A 485 18.72 -21.54 15.35
C ILE A 485 19.04 -22.88 15.99
N ALA A 486 18.12 -23.86 15.91
CA ALA A 486 18.34 -25.19 16.45
C ALA A 486 19.55 -25.87 15.81
N THR A 487 19.72 -25.76 14.50
CA THR A 487 20.87 -26.33 13.78
C THR A 487 22.16 -25.58 14.10
N SER A 488 22.11 -24.25 14.31
CA SER A 488 23.26 -23.45 14.75
C SER A 488 23.77 -23.90 16.14
N ILE A 489 22.84 -24.10 17.09
CA ILE A 489 23.17 -24.61 18.43
C ILE A 489 23.76 -26.02 18.33
N ALA A 490 23.13 -26.93 17.57
CA ALA A 490 23.60 -28.30 17.38
C ALA A 490 25.00 -28.35 16.72
N SER A 491 25.26 -27.55 15.71
CA SER A 491 26.58 -27.40 15.08
C SER A 491 27.63 -26.89 16.08
N ALA A 492 27.28 -25.86 16.87
CA ALA A 492 28.19 -25.30 17.86
C ALA A 492 28.54 -26.30 18.97
N LEU A 493 27.58 -27.12 19.45
CA LEU A 493 27.78 -28.13 20.46
C LEU A 493 28.61 -29.33 19.96
N THR A 494 28.33 -29.79 18.74
CA THR A 494 29.00 -30.95 18.13
C THR A 494 30.28 -30.60 17.40
N GLN A 495 30.55 -29.31 17.13
CA GLN A 495 31.64 -28.81 16.31
C GLN A 495 31.61 -29.34 14.86
N ARG A 496 30.48 -29.88 14.41
CA ARG A 496 30.26 -30.39 13.06
C ARG A 496 29.98 -29.25 12.11
N LYS A 497 30.54 -29.33 10.91
CA LYS A 497 30.26 -28.36 9.85
C LYS A 497 28.84 -28.51 9.33
N VAL A 498 28.23 -27.39 8.99
CA VAL A 498 26.98 -27.36 8.22
C VAL A 498 27.30 -27.55 6.73
N ARG A 499 26.43 -28.23 5.98
CA ARG A 499 26.58 -28.48 4.56
C ARG A 499 26.74 -27.14 3.80
N LYS A 500 27.67 -27.13 2.83
CA LYS A 500 27.95 -25.94 2.01
C LYS A 500 26.74 -25.54 1.19
N ASN A 501 26.64 -24.25 0.89
CA ASN A 501 25.60 -23.65 0.04
C ASN A 501 24.17 -24.04 0.41
N THR A 502 23.95 -24.32 1.71
CA THR A 502 22.64 -24.69 2.27
C THR A 502 22.07 -23.54 3.08
N ALA A 503 20.81 -23.24 2.86
CA ALA A 503 20.03 -22.36 3.71
C ALA A 503 18.75 -23.04 4.18
N MET A 504 18.15 -22.54 5.24
CA MET A 504 16.95 -23.15 5.79
C MET A 504 15.94 -22.13 6.31
N THR A 505 14.67 -22.53 6.32
CA THR A 505 13.59 -21.75 6.88
C THR A 505 12.49 -22.67 7.39
N GLY A 506 12.00 -22.40 8.59
CA GLY A 506 10.93 -23.18 9.22
C GLY A 506 10.74 -22.78 10.67
N GLU A 507 9.52 -22.78 11.12
CA GLU A 507 9.18 -22.62 12.53
C GLU A 507 9.34 -23.97 13.25
N ILE A 508 9.79 -23.94 14.50
CA ILE A 508 9.99 -25.13 15.32
C ILE A 508 8.99 -25.17 16.48
N THR A 509 8.48 -26.33 16.80
CA THR A 509 7.71 -26.59 18.03
C THR A 509 8.58 -27.27 19.09
N LEU A 510 8.17 -27.23 20.36
CA LEU A 510 8.84 -27.95 21.47
C LEU A 510 8.95 -29.45 21.23
N ARG A 511 8.12 -30.05 20.37
CA ARG A 511 8.17 -31.46 19.99
C ARG A 511 9.06 -31.74 18.77
N GLY A 512 9.70 -30.68 18.24
CA GLY A 512 10.57 -30.79 17.08
C GLY A 512 9.85 -30.83 15.72
N LYS A 513 8.53 -30.64 15.68
CA LYS A 513 7.82 -30.56 14.41
C LYS A 513 8.17 -29.24 13.71
N VAL A 514 8.44 -29.31 12.41
CA VAL A 514 8.68 -28.14 11.57
C VAL A 514 7.37 -27.68 10.98
N LEU A 515 7.05 -26.40 11.16
CA LEU A 515 5.83 -25.77 10.65
C LEU A 515 6.11 -24.91 9.42
N PRO A 516 5.10 -24.76 8.52
CA PRO A 516 5.23 -23.96 7.32
C PRO A 516 5.35 -22.46 7.65
N VAL A 517 6.04 -21.73 6.78
CA VAL A 517 6.33 -20.30 6.94
C VAL A 517 5.98 -19.52 5.68
N GLY A 518 5.77 -18.20 5.80
CA GLY A 518 5.44 -17.32 4.68
C GLY A 518 6.66 -16.74 3.95
N GLY A 519 6.39 -16.00 2.84
CA GLY A 519 7.42 -15.31 2.06
C GLY A 519 8.35 -16.27 1.31
N ILE A 520 7.86 -17.42 0.89
CA ILE A 520 8.68 -18.50 0.30
C ILE A 520 9.31 -18.05 -1.02
N LYS A 521 8.55 -17.38 -1.89
CA LYS A 521 9.07 -16.89 -3.18
C LYS A 521 10.26 -15.96 -2.97
N GLU A 522 10.13 -14.97 -2.10
CA GLU A 522 11.17 -13.99 -1.81
C GLU A 522 12.40 -14.63 -1.17
N LYS A 523 12.19 -15.57 -0.25
CA LYS A 523 13.25 -16.33 0.43
C LYS A 523 14.08 -17.15 -0.55
N ILE A 524 13.44 -17.88 -1.48
CA ILE A 524 14.12 -18.68 -2.49
C ILE A 524 14.96 -17.81 -3.40
N LEU A 525 14.41 -16.68 -3.82
CA LEU A 525 15.12 -15.77 -4.72
C LEU A 525 16.32 -15.11 -4.03
N ALA A 526 16.20 -14.82 -2.72
CA ALA A 526 17.35 -14.36 -1.94
C ALA A 526 18.43 -15.43 -1.83
N ALA A 527 18.05 -16.68 -1.52
CA ALA A 527 18.96 -17.81 -1.48
C ALA A 527 19.70 -17.99 -2.79
N LYS A 528 18.97 -17.98 -3.91
CA LYS A 528 19.55 -18.09 -5.26
C LYS A 528 20.53 -16.96 -5.58
N ARG A 529 20.21 -15.71 -5.24
CA ARG A 529 21.13 -14.56 -5.41
C ARG A 529 22.41 -14.72 -4.60
N ALA A 530 22.31 -15.30 -3.40
CA ALA A 530 23.45 -15.56 -2.52
C ALA A 530 24.29 -16.77 -2.92
N GLY A 531 23.91 -17.52 -3.98
CA GLY A 531 24.62 -18.70 -4.45
C GLY A 531 24.29 -19.97 -3.65
N ILE A 532 23.19 -19.99 -2.92
CA ILE A 532 22.66 -21.16 -2.23
C ILE A 532 22.09 -22.13 -3.27
N THR A 533 22.42 -23.41 -3.13
CA THR A 533 21.95 -24.49 -4.02
C THR A 533 20.94 -25.42 -3.34
N ASP A 534 20.97 -25.49 -2.02
CA ASP A 534 20.15 -26.40 -1.21
C ASP A 534 19.31 -25.61 -0.21
N ILE A 535 17.98 -25.82 -0.23
CA ILE A 535 17.07 -25.15 0.71
C ILE A 535 16.29 -26.20 1.49
N ILE A 536 16.40 -26.13 2.82
CA ILE A 536 15.64 -26.98 3.75
C ILE A 536 14.41 -26.21 4.22
N MET A 537 13.23 -26.81 4.10
CA MET A 537 11.97 -26.20 4.53
C MET A 537 10.90 -27.22 4.93
N CYS A 538 9.86 -26.73 5.58
CA CYS A 538 8.71 -27.56 5.94
C CYS A 538 8.07 -28.20 4.68
N LYS A 539 7.68 -29.47 4.81
CA LYS A 539 6.98 -30.21 3.74
C LYS A 539 5.71 -29.52 3.26
N ASP A 540 4.98 -28.88 4.17
CA ASP A 540 3.74 -28.18 3.84
C ASP A 540 3.96 -26.91 2.97
N ASN A 541 5.21 -26.40 2.89
CA ASN A 541 5.56 -25.31 1.97
C ASN A 541 5.77 -25.78 0.51
N LYS A 542 5.65 -27.08 0.22
CA LYS A 542 5.72 -27.58 -1.16
C LYS A 542 4.67 -26.93 -2.07
N LYS A 543 3.47 -26.68 -1.54
CA LYS A 543 2.41 -25.96 -2.27
C LYS A 543 2.85 -24.57 -2.75
N ASP A 544 3.63 -23.85 -1.94
CA ASP A 544 4.12 -22.52 -2.27
C ASP A 544 5.19 -22.58 -3.37
N ILE A 545 5.98 -23.68 -3.40
CA ILE A 545 6.96 -23.93 -4.46
C ILE A 545 6.28 -24.23 -5.78
N ASP A 546 5.22 -25.04 -5.77
CA ASP A 546 4.49 -25.45 -6.97
C ASP A 546 3.82 -24.25 -7.67
N GLU A 547 3.60 -23.15 -6.95
CA GLU A 547 3.08 -21.88 -7.50
C GLU A 547 4.16 -20.99 -8.15
N ILE A 548 5.45 -21.27 -7.91
CA ILE A 548 6.56 -20.47 -8.43
C ILE A 548 6.94 -20.98 -9.83
N PRO A 549 7.02 -20.10 -10.85
CA PRO A 549 7.44 -20.52 -12.20
C PRO A 549 8.81 -21.22 -12.18
N ALA A 550 8.91 -22.35 -12.88
CA ALA A 550 10.08 -23.23 -12.89
C ALA A 550 11.40 -22.51 -13.28
N ILE A 551 11.32 -21.44 -14.05
CA ILE A 551 12.49 -20.63 -14.42
C ILE A 551 13.22 -20.02 -13.20
N TYR A 552 12.48 -19.74 -12.12
CA TYR A 552 13.02 -19.17 -10.89
C TYR A 552 13.60 -20.24 -9.94
N LEU A 553 13.16 -21.49 -10.09
CA LEU A 553 13.58 -22.60 -9.25
C LEU A 553 14.86 -23.28 -9.79
N LYS A 554 15.24 -23.01 -11.04
CA LYS A 554 16.39 -23.64 -11.68
C LYS A 554 17.69 -23.41 -10.91
N GLY A 555 18.39 -24.49 -10.56
CA GLY A 555 19.67 -24.48 -9.85
C GLY A 555 19.55 -24.46 -8.33
N VAL A 556 18.35 -24.70 -7.79
CA VAL A 556 18.08 -24.88 -6.37
C VAL A 556 17.41 -26.23 -6.15
N GLU A 557 17.87 -26.98 -5.17
CA GLU A 557 17.29 -28.24 -4.70
C GLU A 557 16.55 -28.02 -3.37
N PHE A 558 15.35 -28.59 -3.25
CA PHE A 558 14.49 -28.39 -2.09
C PHE A 558 14.43 -29.68 -1.25
N HIS A 559 14.77 -29.55 0.02
CA HIS A 559 14.74 -30.63 1.00
C HIS A 559 13.57 -30.39 1.95
N TYR A 560 12.53 -31.21 1.78
CA TYR A 560 11.30 -31.10 2.57
C TYR A 560 11.41 -31.95 3.84
N VAL A 561 11.23 -31.30 5.00
CA VAL A 561 11.35 -31.91 6.31
C VAL A 561 10.06 -31.81 7.13
N GLU A 562 9.83 -32.77 8.02
CA GLU A 562 8.71 -32.74 8.96
C GLU A 562 9.19 -32.48 10.40
N ASN A 563 10.41 -32.88 10.73
CA ASN A 563 10.99 -32.78 12.06
C ASN A 563 12.40 -32.18 12.04
N VAL A 564 12.84 -31.62 13.15
CA VAL A 564 14.20 -31.05 13.31
C VAL A 564 15.29 -32.11 13.15
N GLN A 565 15.02 -33.38 13.51
CA GLN A 565 15.99 -34.45 13.28
C GLN A 565 16.29 -34.61 11.79
N ASP A 566 15.28 -34.56 10.92
CA ASP A 566 15.47 -34.61 9.44
C ASP A 566 16.35 -33.45 8.97
N VAL A 567 16.21 -32.26 9.60
CA VAL A 567 17.05 -31.09 9.31
C VAL A 567 18.50 -31.37 9.67
N TRP A 568 18.77 -31.92 10.86
CA TRP A 568 20.12 -32.21 11.33
C TRP A 568 20.79 -33.33 10.53
N ASP A 569 20.06 -34.38 10.18
CA ASP A 569 20.56 -35.50 9.39
C ASP A 569 21.02 -35.06 7.99
N PHE A 570 20.36 -34.07 7.42
CA PHE A 570 20.77 -33.50 6.15
C PHE A 570 21.81 -32.37 6.29
N ALA A 571 21.60 -31.42 7.21
CA ALA A 571 22.40 -30.21 7.32
C ALA A 571 23.76 -30.41 7.99
N LEU A 572 23.86 -31.26 9.02
CA LEU A 572 25.10 -31.49 9.74
C LEU A 572 25.94 -32.57 9.04
N THR A 573 27.14 -32.23 8.64
CA THR A 573 28.09 -33.19 8.05
C THR A 573 28.85 -33.95 9.14
N ASP A 574 29.54 -35.05 8.80
CA ASP A 574 30.44 -35.72 9.73
C ASP A 574 31.80 -35.03 9.89
N GLU A 575 32.04 -34.00 9.08
CA GLU A 575 33.27 -33.20 9.16
C GLU A 575 33.23 -32.27 10.38
N ILE A 576 34.28 -32.34 11.18
CA ILE A 576 34.54 -31.38 12.26
C ILE A 576 35.30 -30.18 11.73
N VAL A 577 35.07 -29.00 12.31
CA VAL A 577 35.79 -27.77 11.94
C VAL A 577 37.29 -27.89 12.23
N SER A 578 38.13 -27.13 11.52
CA SER A 578 39.58 -27.22 11.60
C SER A 578 40.15 -26.91 13.00
N HIS A 579 39.47 -26.11 13.77
CA HIS A 579 39.86 -25.72 15.13
C HIS A 579 38.69 -25.92 16.08
N PRO A 580 38.38 -27.17 16.47
CA PRO A 580 37.23 -27.45 17.32
C PRO A 580 37.46 -26.98 18.75
N VAL A 581 36.45 -26.37 19.33
CA VAL A 581 36.44 -26.04 20.77
C VAL A 581 36.30 -27.35 21.56
N LYS A 582 37.21 -27.59 22.48
CA LYS A 582 37.10 -28.75 23.40
C LYS A 582 36.30 -28.30 24.62
N PHE A 583 35.13 -28.84 24.78
CA PHE A 583 34.30 -28.62 25.96
C PHE A 583 34.81 -29.49 27.11
N THR A 584 35.35 -28.82 28.15
CA THR A 584 35.71 -29.52 29.42
C THR A 584 34.56 -29.38 30.38
N ILE A 585 34.04 -30.51 30.83
CA ILE A 585 33.03 -30.61 31.88
C ILE A 585 33.76 -30.92 33.19
N GLU A 586 33.65 -30.05 34.17
CA GLU A 586 34.23 -30.29 35.50
C GLU A 586 33.29 -31.20 36.28
N GLU A 587 33.82 -32.32 36.81
CA GLU A 587 33.09 -33.15 37.77
C GLU A 587 32.92 -32.36 39.06
N GLU A 588 31.71 -32.25 39.58
CA GLU A 588 31.51 -31.76 40.94
C GLU A 588 32.26 -32.67 41.90
N SER A 589 33.36 -32.17 42.44
CA SER A 589 33.99 -32.85 43.57
C SER A 589 32.98 -32.83 44.72
N HIS A 590 32.36 -34.00 45.01
CA HIS A 590 31.64 -34.20 46.25
C HIS A 590 32.59 -33.87 47.40
N ARG A 591 32.49 -32.65 47.94
CA ARG A 591 32.97 -32.39 49.29
C ARG A 591 32.07 -33.22 50.20
N GLN A 592 32.59 -34.35 50.59
CA GLN A 592 32.15 -35.03 51.81
C GLN A 592 32.54 -34.11 52.95
N ASP A 593 31.56 -33.42 53.52
CA ASP A 593 31.64 -32.89 54.88
C ASP A 593 30.98 -33.87 55.84
#